data_73ea70b748ea373ad1372bb90147f552
#
_entry.id   73ea70b748ea373ad1372bb90147f552
#
_cell.length_a   1.000
_cell.length_b   1.000
_cell.length_c   1.000
_cell.angle_alpha   90.00
_cell.angle_beta   90.00
_cell.angle_gamma   90.00
#
_symmetry.space_group_name_H-M   'P 1'
#
loop_
_entity.id
_entity.type
_entity.pdbx_description
1 polymer ?
#
loop_
_entity_poly.entity_id
_entity_poly.type
_entity_poly.pdbx_seq_one_letter_code
_entity_poly.pdbx_strand_id
1 'polypeptide(L)'
;YNDVLSETKMHIMSDSIIIAAPVGYPEALAVVIDICDVIQEQLYDLEVPVFLRGAIAEGDFYLDEQLIFGKGLVDAYVAQENYAVYPRIIVSDAVVKGKTVSVDSEWKKLPRDKDGYFYINTLERYFQCKTLDEFVTNGQVKKIRQCVDSRLQGYADSHLREKYIWIRQELERIKHNLAYDNNIVMV
;
A
#
# COMPACT_ATOMS: atom_id res chain seq x y z
N TYR A 1 11.76 16.89 3.93
CA TYR A 1 11.38 15.87 2.95
C TYR A 1 12.53 15.50 2.03
N ASN A 2 13.16 16.47 1.36
CA ASN A 2 14.27 16.22 0.43
C ASN A 2 15.49 15.59 1.12
N ASP A 3 15.79 15.96 2.34
CA ASP A 3 16.89 15.38 3.12
C ASP A 3 16.67 13.89 3.39
N VAL A 4 15.45 13.53 3.84
CA VAL A 4 15.08 12.12 4.03
C VAL A 4 15.17 11.34 2.73
N LEU A 5 14.63 11.89 1.65
CA LEU A 5 14.64 11.24 0.34
C LEU A 5 16.06 10.96 -0.14
N SER A 6 16.99 11.91 0.07
CA SER A 6 18.41 11.75 -0.32
C SER A 6 19.15 10.67 0.48
N GLU A 7 18.71 10.40 1.72
CA GLU A 7 19.27 9.34 2.57
C GLU A 7 18.52 8.02 2.48
N THR A 8 17.35 8.02 1.81
CA THR A 8 16.57 6.80 1.60
C THR A 8 17.28 5.88 0.62
N LYS A 9 17.41 4.63 0.99
CA LYS A 9 18.04 3.59 0.18
C LYS A 9 16.99 2.64 -0.38
N MET A 10 17.19 2.21 -1.62
CA MET A 10 16.38 1.21 -2.27
C MET A 10 17.26 0.10 -2.82
N HIS A 11 16.86 -1.15 -2.62
CA HIS A 11 17.54 -2.33 -3.14
C HIS A 11 16.52 -3.29 -3.72
N ILE A 12 16.81 -3.79 -4.92
CA ILE A 12 15.97 -4.78 -5.60
C ILE A 12 16.70 -6.11 -5.60
N MET A 13 16.05 -7.12 -5.03
CA MET A 13 16.59 -8.47 -4.94
C MET A 13 15.52 -9.47 -5.40
N SER A 14 15.75 -10.07 -6.57
CA SER A 14 14.78 -10.97 -7.21
C SER A 14 13.42 -10.28 -7.44
N ASP A 15 12.39 -10.75 -6.77
CA ASP A 15 11.01 -10.26 -6.79
C ASP A 15 10.66 -9.36 -5.60
N SER A 16 11.68 -8.97 -4.82
CA SER A 16 11.52 -8.16 -3.62
C SER A 16 12.16 -6.78 -3.77
N ILE A 17 11.49 -5.76 -3.27
CA ILE A 17 11.98 -4.38 -3.21
C ILE A 17 12.11 -3.99 -1.73
N ILE A 18 13.30 -3.59 -1.33
CA ILE A 18 13.60 -3.14 0.02
C ILE A 18 13.81 -1.63 -0.03
N ILE A 19 13.07 -0.91 0.80
CA ILE A 19 13.14 0.54 0.93
C ILE A 19 13.45 0.86 2.39
N ALA A 20 14.49 1.63 2.65
CA ALA A 20 14.90 2.01 3.99
C ALA A 20 15.14 3.52 4.09
N ALA A 21 14.42 4.16 4.98
CA ALA A 21 14.58 5.57 5.31
C ALA A 21 15.05 5.73 6.77
N PRO A 22 15.89 6.72 7.08
CA PRO A 22 16.37 6.94 8.44
C PRO A 22 15.25 7.46 9.36
N VAL A 23 15.05 6.79 10.50
CA VAL A 23 13.95 7.09 11.45
C VAL A 23 14.11 8.41 12.20
N GLY A 24 15.29 9.06 12.12
CA GLY A 24 15.56 10.35 12.76
C GLY A 24 14.76 11.52 12.19
N TYR A 25 14.13 11.35 11.06
CA TYR A 25 13.32 12.36 10.39
C TYR A 25 11.82 12.11 10.63
N PRO A 26 11.05 13.14 11.03
CA PRO A 26 9.61 13.01 11.22
C PRO A 26 8.86 12.54 9.96
N GLU A 27 9.36 12.89 8.78
CA GLU A 27 8.78 12.59 7.47
C GLU A 27 9.17 11.21 6.91
N ALA A 28 10.03 10.44 7.60
CA ALA A 28 10.56 9.17 7.09
C ALA A 28 9.46 8.20 6.66
N LEU A 29 8.40 8.05 7.46
CA LEU A 29 7.28 7.19 7.11
C LEU A 29 6.55 7.70 5.86
N ALA A 30 6.33 9.00 5.74
CA ALA A 30 5.67 9.59 4.58
C ALA A 30 6.47 9.33 3.30
N VAL A 31 7.79 9.54 3.33
CA VAL A 31 8.68 9.26 2.19
C VAL A 31 8.61 7.79 1.76
N VAL A 32 8.64 6.84 2.71
CA VAL A 32 8.53 5.41 2.39
C VAL A 32 7.17 5.10 1.76
N ILE A 33 6.09 5.67 2.29
CA ILE A 33 4.74 5.49 1.74
C ILE A 33 4.66 6.04 0.32
N ASP A 34 5.17 7.27 0.06
CA ASP A 34 5.18 7.88 -1.26
C ASP A 34 5.94 7.02 -2.29
N ILE A 35 7.10 6.49 -1.91
CA ILE A 35 7.86 5.60 -2.78
C ILE A 35 7.06 4.31 -3.07
N CYS A 36 6.43 3.73 -2.06
CA CYS A 36 5.58 2.55 -2.24
C CYS A 36 4.39 2.83 -3.17
N ASP A 37 3.74 3.98 -3.01
CA ASP A 37 2.62 4.38 -3.88
C ASP A 37 3.09 4.56 -5.32
N VAL A 38 4.18 5.29 -5.57
CA VAL A 38 4.73 5.49 -6.92
C VAL A 38 5.07 4.16 -7.59
N ILE A 39 5.72 3.23 -6.88
CA ILE A 39 6.06 1.92 -7.42
C ILE A 39 4.77 1.14 -7.75
N GLN A 40 3.80 1.11 -6.84
CA GLN A 40 2.56 0.38 -7.05
C GLN A 40 1.73 0.98 -8.19
N GLU A 41 1.69 2.31 -8.33
CA GLU A 41 1.02 2.99 -9.44
C GLU A 41 1.61 2.57 -10.80
N GLN A 42 2.94 2.56 -10.92
CA GLN A 42 3.62 2.08 -12.13
C GLN A 42 3.27 0.62 -12.45
N LEU A 43 3.11 -0.22 -11.44
CA LEU A 43 2.73 -1.63 -11.60
C LEU A 43 1.25 -1.79 -11.98
N TYR A 44 0.36 -0.87 -11.58
CA TYR A 44 -1.02 -0.84 -12.04
C TYR A 44 -1.14 -0.42 -13.51
N ASP A 45 -0.20 0.40 -14.00
CA ASP A 45 -0.16 0.87 -15.38
C ASP A 45 0.35 -0.17 -16.39
N LEU A 46 0.94 -1.26 -15.94
CA LEU A 46 1.34 -2.37 -16.82
C LEU A 46 0.13 -2.91 -17.59
N GLU A 47 0.39 -3.53 -18.75
CA GLU A 47 -0.65 -4.17 -19.55
C GLU A 47 -1.50 -5.15 -18.71
N VAL A 48 -0.82 -5.94 -17.87
CA VAL A 48 -1.45 -6.77 -16.84
C VAL A 48 -1.06 -6.18 -15.48
N PRO A 49 -1.99 -5.58 -14.74
CA PRO A 49 -1.71 -4.99 -13.43
C PRO A 49 -1.07 -5.99 -12.46
N VAL A 50 -0.02 -5.54 -11.77
CA VAL A 50 0.66 -6.29 -10.71
C VAL A 50 0.36 -5.65 -9.37
N PHE A 51 0.09 -6.48 -8.37
CA PHE A 51 -0.27 -6.05 -7.02
C PHE A 51 0.82 -6.46 -6.04
N LEU A 52 1.42 -5.48 -5.37
CA LEU A 52 2.43 -5.73 -4.35
C LEU A 52 1.80 -6.11 -3.01
N ARG A 53 2.56 -6.85 -2.23
CA ARG A 53 2.34 -7.00 -0.79
C ARG A 53 3.63 -6.68 -0.06
N GLY A 54 3.52 -6.20 1.16
CA GLY A 54 4.70 -5.84 1.94
C GLY A 54 4.36 -5.46 3.37
N ALA A 55 5.39 -5.10 4.13
CA ALA A 55 5.23 -4.56 5.46
C ALA A 55 6.26 -3.48 5.74
N ILE A 56 5.86 -2.47 6.52
CA ILE A 56 6.74 -1.44 7.05
C ILE A 56 6.99 -1.73 8.52
N ALA A 57 8.26 -1.88 8.87
CA ALA A 57 8.73 -2.05 10.24
C ALA A 57 9.82 -1.04 10.57
N GLU A 58 10.08 -0.83 11.86
CA GLU A 58 11.16 0.01 12.36
C GLU A 58 12.19 -0.86 13.10
N GLY A 59 13.47 -0.63 12.85
CA GLY A 59 14.55 -1.36 13.50
C GLY A 59 15.90 -1.07 12.87
N ASP A 60 16.95 -1.60 13.47
CA ASP A 60 18.30 -1.48 12.94
C ASP A 60 18.37 -2.06 11.52
N PHE A 61 19.07 -1.34 10.64
CA PHE A 61 19.21 -1.70 9.25
C PHE A 61 20.57 -1.28 8.70
N TYR A 62 21.22 -2.18 7.98
CA TYR A 62 22.46 -1.93 7.28
C TYR A 62 22.34 -2.34 5.81
N LEU A 63 22.78 -1.48 4.92
CA LEU A 63 22.82 -1.72 3.48
C LEU A 63 24.05 -1.08 2.89
N ASP A 64 24.87 -1.88 2.21
CA ASP A 64 25.92 -1.43 1.29
C ASP A 64 25.84 -2.24 -0.02
N GLU A 65 26.90 -2.17 -0.85
CA GLU A 65 26.94 -2.84 -2.16
C GLU A 65 26.94 -4.38 -2.06
N GLN A 66 27.34 -4.96 -0.94
CA GLN A 66 27.56 -6.39 -0.77
C GLN A 66 26.68 -7.02 0.30
N LEU A 67 26.27 -6.25 1.30
CA LEU A 67 25.58 -6.74 2.48
C LEU A 67 24.29 -5.98 2.75
N ILE A 68 23.27 -6.76 3.07
CA ILE A 68 21.99 -6.25 3.54
C ILE A 68 21.55 -7.07 4.76
N PHE A 69 21.40 -6.43 5.90
CA PHE A 69 20.94 -7.09 7.12
C PHE A 69 20.41 -6.09 8.14
N GLY A 70 19.73 -6.60 9.15
CA GLY A 70 19.27 -5.86 10.30
C GLY A 70 17.93 -6.35 10.82
N LYS A 71 17.64 -5.98 12.07
CA LYS A 71 16.40 -6.36 12.72
C LYS A 71 15.17 -5.78 11.99
N GLY A 72 15.26 -4.56 11.50
CA GLY A 72 14.18 -3.93 10.74
C GLY A 72 13.80 -4.73 9.49
N LEU A 73 14.80 -5.26 8.75
CA LEU A 73 14.56 -6.11 7.60
C LEU A 73 13.87 -7.42 7.99
N VAL A 74 14.35 -8.07 9.04
CA VAL A 74 13.77 -9.34 9.53
C VAL A 74 12.34 -9.12 10.00
N ASP A 75 12.08 -8.06 10.76
CA ASP A 75 10.75 -7.74 11.28
C ASP A 75 9.77 -7.43 10.13
N ALA A 76 10.19 -6.68 9.10
CA ALA A 76 9.37 -6.41 7.91
C ALA A 76 9.07 -7.70 7.14
N TYR A 77 10.07 -8.56 6.93
CA TYR A 77 9.89 -9.84 6.26
C TYR A 77 8.91 -10.76 7.04
N VAL A 78 9.11 -10.91 8.33
CA VAL A 78 8.22 -11.71 9.20
C VAL A 78 6.80 -11.16 9.21
N ALA A 79 6.65 -9.83 9.26
CA ALA A 79 5.34 -9.17 9.18
C ALA A 79 4.67 -9.40 7.83
N GLN A 80 5.43 -9.29 6.73
CA GLN A 80 4.92 -9.57 5.39
C GLN A 80 4.44 -11.02 5.26
N GLU A 81 5.24 -12.00 5.69
CA GLU A 81 4.91 -13.41 5.54
C GLU A 81 3.70 -13.83 6.40
N ASN A 82 3.62 -13.33 7.63
CA ASN A 82 2.61 -13.80 8.57
C ASN A 82 1.30 -12.98 8.53
N TYR A 83 1.37 -11.70 8.14
CA TYR A 83 0.23 -10.78 8.30
C TYR A 83 -0.19 -10.05 7.03
N ALA A 84 0.71 -9.82 6.06
CA ALA A 84 0.33 -9.25 4.78
C ALA A 84 -0.21 -10.33 3.83
N VAL A 85 -1.26 -11.03 4.23
CA VAL A 85 -1.86 -12.12 3.43
C VAL A 85 -2.45 -11.58 2.11
N TYR A 86 -2.97 -10.36 2.14
CA TYR A 86 -3.57 -9.69 0.99
C TYR A 86 -2.56 -8.80 0.25
N PRO A 87 -2.82 -8.43 -1.01
CA PRO A 87 -1.93 -7.58 -1.81
C PRO A 87 -2.03 -6.11 -1.37
N ARG A 88 -1.47 -5.84 -0.21
CA ARG A 88 -1.37 -4.53 0.44
C ARG A 88 -0.06 -4.43 1.21
N ILE A 89 0.39 -3.22 1.46
CA ILE A 89 1.56 -2.96 2.31
C ILE A 89 1.04 -2.56 3.69
N ILE A 90 1.28 -3.42 4.68
CA ILE A 90 0.85 -3.17 6.07
C ILE A 90 1.85 -2.31 6.81
N VAL A 91 1.36 -1.52 7.77
CA VAL A 91 2.18 -0.69 8.66
C VAL A 91 1.95 -1.14 10.10
N SER A 92 3.03 -1.48 10.81
CA SER A 92 2.90 -1.96 12.18
C SER A 92 2.40 -0.85 13.12
N ASP A 93 1.63 -1.24 14.14
CA ASP A 93 1.16 -0.32 15.19
C ASP A 93 2.32 0.44 15.87
N ALA A 94 3.49 -0.21 16.02
CA ALA A 94 4.67 0.41 16.61
C ALA A 94 5.17 1.59 15.78
N VAL A 95 5.19 1.44 14.45
CA VAL A 95 5.59 2.51 13.52
C VAL A 95 4.60 3.67 13.56
N VAL A 96 3.30 3.37 13.59
CA VAL A 96 2.24 4.41 13.61
C VAL A 96 2.21 5.16 14.94
N LYS A 97 2.33 4.46 16.08
CA LYS A 97 2.28 5.06 17.42
C LYS A 97 3.55 5.81 17.81
N GLY A 98 4.70 5.39 17.28
CA GLY A 98 6.00 6.02 17.57
C GLY A 98 6.20 7.36 16.88
N LYS A 99 5.36 7.71 15.91
CA LYS A 99 5.50 8.94 15.13
C LYS A 99 4.26 9.80 15.28
N THR A 100 4.50 11.03 15.77
CA THR A 100 3.52 12.10 15.64
C THR A 100 3.46 12.46 14.16
N VAL A 101 2.65 11.72 13.40
CA VAL A 101 2.33 12.11 12.03
C VAL A 101 1.68 13.48 12.16
N SER A 102 2.30 14.52 11.61
CA SER A 102 1.83 15.89 11.77
C SER A 102 0.38 16.01 11.34
N VAL A 103 -0.40 16.75 12.10
CA VAL A 103 -1.89 16.80 12.04
C VAL A 103 -2.42 17.27 10.69
N ASP A 104 -1.60 17.87 9.84
CA ASP A 104 -2.01 18.51 8.58
C ASP A 104 -1.72 17.72 7.29
N SER A 105 -1.14 16.50 7.39
CA SER A 105 -0.87 15.70 6.20
C SER A 105 -2.03 14.73 5.90
N GLU A 106 -2.37 14.57 4.64
CA GLU A 106 -3.34 13.57 4.14
C GLU A 106 -2.96 12.13 4.55
N TRP A 107 -1.71 11.92 4.94
CA TRP A 107 -1.10 10.69 5.46
C TRP A 107 -1.73 10.15 6.74
N LYS A 108 -2.53 10.94 7.44
CA LYS A 108 -3.24 10.54 8.67
C LYS A 108 -4.25 9.43 8.47
N LYS A 109 -4.59 9.14 7.24
CA LYS A 109 -5.65 8.19 6.92
C LYS A 109 -5.07 6.87 6.39
N LEU A 110 -4.12 6.28 7.14
CA LEU A 110 -3.89 4.86 6.95
C LEU A 110 -5.14 4.11 7.43
N PRO A 111 -5.94 3.52 6.54
CA PRO A 111 -7.10 2.77 6.96
C PRO A 111 -6.65 1.55 7.74
N ARG A 112 -7.54 1.06 8.60
CA ARG A 112 -7.39 -0.22 9.28
C ARG A 112 -8.27 -1.24 8.56
N ASP A 113 -7.69 -2.38 8.23
CA ASP A 113 -8.45 -3.48 7.66
C ASP A 113 -9.13 -4.33 8.76
N LYS A 114 -9.97 -5.25 8.37
CA LYS A 114 -10.77 -6.14 9.25
C LYS A 114 -9.90 -6.98 10.19
N ASP A 115 -8.66 -7.29 9.79
CA ASP A 115 -7.68 -7.99 10.61
C ASP A 115 -6.94 -7.09 11.61
N GLY A 116 -7.23 -5.78 11.61
CA GLY A 116 -6.72 -4.80 12.54
C GLY A 116 -5.40 -4.14 12.15
N TYR A 117 -4.79 -4.49 11.01
CA TYR A 117 -3.57 -3.85 10.53
C TYR A 117 -3.85 -2.56 9.78
N PHE A 118 -3.02 -1.54 10.01
CA PHE A 118 -2.95 -0.38 9.13
C PHE A 118 -2.34 -0.78 7.80
N TYR A 119 -2.78 -0.15 6.71
CA TYR A 119 -2.20 -0.40 5.39
C TYR A 119 -2.19 0.84 4.51
N ILE A 120 -1.33 0.82 3.48
CA ILE A 120 -1.28 1.87 2.48
C ILE A 120 -2.42 1.65 1.48
N ASN A 121 -3.32 2.62 1.37
CA ASN A 121 -4.46 2.55 0.46
C ASN A 121 -4.14 3.12 -0.92
N THR A 122 -3.21 2.47 -1.61
CA THR A 122 -2.73 2.92 -2.93
C THR A 122 -3.83 2.92 -3.99
N LEU A 123 -4.79 1.98 -3.95
CA LEU A 123 -5.88 1.94 -4.94
C LEU A 123 -6.73 3.21 -4.92
N GLU A 124 -7.11 3.69 -3.73
CA GLU A 124 -7.93 4.89 -3.59
C GLU A 124 -7.16 6.13 -4.06
N ARG A 125 -5.86 6.21 -3.73
CA ARG A 125 -4.99 7.30 -4.17
C ARG A 125 -4.75 7.28 -5.68
N TYR A 126 -4.52 6.12 -6.26
CA TYR A 126 -4.29 5.94 -7.68
C TYR A 126 -5.48 6.40 -8.53
N PHE A 127 -6.71 6.07 -8.12
CA PHE A 127 -7.88 6.47 -8.87
C PHE A 127 -8.21 7.95 -8.76
N GLN A 128 -7.90 8.59 -7.63
CA GLN A 128 -8.15 10.00 -7.33
C GLN A 128 -9.60 10.47 -7.63
N CYS A 129 -10.54 9.52 -7.61
CA CYS A 129 -11.95 9.81 -7.88
C CYS A 129 -12.58 10.52 -6.67
N LYS A 130 -13.30 11.61 -6.93
CA LYS A 130 -14.04 12.39 -5.92
C LYS A 130 -15.53 12.07 -5.91
N THR A 131 -16.03 11.47 -6.98
CA THR A 131 -17.43 11.14 -7.15
C THR A 131 -17.62 9.71 -7.60
N LEU A 132 -18.82 9.18 -7.34
CA LEU A 132 -19.19 7.84 -7.81
C LEU A 132 -19.17 7.74 -9.35
N ASP A 133 -19.61 8.79 -10.04
CA ASP A 133 -19.64 8.82 -11.50
C ASP A 133 -18.23 8.78 -12.10
N GLU A 134 -17.30 9.56 -11.54
CA GLU A 134 -15.87 9.47 -11.90
C GLU A 134 -15.34 8.06 -11.71
N PHE A 135 -15.60 7.42 -10.57
CA PHE A 135 -15.14 6.07 -10.30
C PHE A 135 -15.68 5.03 -11.30
N VAL A 136 -16.97 5.09 -11.60
CA VAL A 136 -17.61 4.14 -12.53
C VAL A 136 -17.13 4.31 -13.97
N THR A 137 -16.84 5.54 -14.39
CA THR A 137 -16.37 5.86 -15.75
C THR A 137 -14.86 5.72 -15.94
N ASN A 138 -14.08 5.74 -14.85
CA ASN A 138 -12.62 5.73 -14.87
C ASN A 138 -12.05 4.48 -15.58
N GLY A 139 -11.18 4.71 -16.56
CA GLY A 139 -10.58 3.63 -17.35
C GLY A 139 -9.65 2.72 -16.55
N GLN A 140 -8.94 3.26 -15.55
CA GLN A 140 -8.02 2.52 -14.68
C GLN A 140 -8.80 1.59 -13.74
N VAL A 141 -9.91 2.06 -13.16
CA VAL A 141 -10.82 1.23 -12.36
C VAL A 141 -11.32 0.05 -13.20
N LYS A 142 -11.76 0.31 -14.44
CA LYS A 142 -12.23 -0.75 -15.35
C LYS A 142 -11.13 -1.76 -15.66
N LYS A 143 -9.92 -1.30 -15.93
CA LYS A 143 -8.75 -2.16 -16.22
C LYS A 143 -8.43 -3.07 -15.05
N ILE A 144 -8.32 -2.52 -13.83
CA ILE A 144 -8.03 -3.31 -12.63
C ILE A 144 -9.16 -4.30 -12.36
N ARG A 145 -10.43 -3.88 -12.47
CA ARG A 145 -11.58 -4.77 -12.30
C ARG A 145 -11.56 -5.92 -13.28
N GLN A 146 -11.31 -5.68 -14.56
CA GLN A 146 -11.20 -6.73 -15.58
C GLN A 146 -10.07 -7.72 -15.28
N CYS A 147 -8.91 -7.21 -14.84
CA CYS A 147 -7.79 -8.07 -14.42
C CYS A 147 -8.20 -8.97 -13.24
N VAL A 148 -8.80 -8.40 -12.21
CA VAL A 148 -9.28 -9.13 -11.02
C VAL A 148 -10.30 -10.20 -11.39
N ASP A 149 -11.32 -9.86 -12.18
CA ASP A 149 -12.38 -10.78 -12.58
C ASP A 149 -11.82 -11.94 -13.43
N SER A 150 -10.91 -11.65 -14.37
CA SER A 150 -10.23 -12.67 -15.17
C SER A 150 -9.43 -13.65 -14.30
N ARG A 151 -8.70 -13.13 -13.30
CA ARG A 151 -7.93 -13.97 -12.37
C ARG A 151 -8.83 -14.82 -11.48
N LEU A 152 -9.94 -14.28 -11.03
CA LEU A 152 -10.93 -15.02 -10.22
C LEU A 152 -11.59 -16.18 -10.99
N GLN A 153 -11.70 -16.06 -12.31
CA GLN A 153 -12.20 -17.14 -13.16
C GLN A 153 -11.13 -18.22 -13.43
N GLY A 154 -9.86 -17.81 -13.55
CA GLY A 154 -8.76 -18.70 -13.95
C GLY A 154 -8.11 -19.49 -12.81
N TYR A 155 -8.19 -19.02 -11.56
CA TYR A 155 -7.53 -19.70 -10.44
C TYR A 155 -8.45 -20.68 -9.71
N ALA A 156 -8.02 -21.95 -9.65
CA ALA A 156 -8.62 -22.97 -8.79
C ALA A 156 -8.09 -22.90 -7.34
N ASP A 157 -6.86 -22.37 -7.14
CA ASP A 157 -6.21 -22.24 -5.85
C ASP A 157 -6.94 -21.21 -4.96
N SER A 158 -7.35 -21.64 -3.76
CA SER A 158 -8.07 -20.81 -2.80
C SER A 158 -7.24 -19.61 -2.31
N HIS A 159 -5.95 -19.78 -2.05
CA HIS A 159 -5.09 -18.70 -1.55
C HIS A 159 -4.89 -17.58 -2.57
N LEU A 160 -4.70 -17.92 -3.84
CA LEU A 160 -4.59 -16.92 -4.89
C LEU A 160 -5.94 -16.22 -5.11
N ARG A 161 -7.05 -16.96 -5.05
CA ARG A 161 -8.40 -16.37 -5.16
C ARG A 161 -8.68 -15.37 -4.05
N GLU A 162 -8.31 -15.67 -2.80
CA GLU A 162 -8.52 -14.76 -1.66
C GLU A 162 -7.85 -13.40 -1.86
N LYS A 163 -6.65 -13.36 -2.46
CA LYS A 163 -5.95 -12.11 -2.79
C LYS A 163 -6.77 -11.24 -3.75
N TYR A 164 -7.31 -11.84 -4.81
CA TYR A 164 -8.13 -11.10 -5.79
C TYR A 164 -9.53 -10.77 -5.27
N ILE A 165 -10.10 -11.60 -4.39
CA ILE A 165 -11.34 -11.30 -3.69
C ILE A 165 -11.16 -10.05 -2.81
N TRP A 166 -10.04 -9.95 -2.10
CA TRP A 166 -9.72 -8.77 -1.29
C TRP A 166 -9.64 -7.49 -2.16
N ILE A 167 -8.94 -7.51 -3.30
CA ILE A 167 -8.87 -6.36 -4.21
C ILE A 167 -10.27 -5.97 -4.69
N ARG A 168 -11.11 -6.94 -5.04
CA ARG A 168 -12.48 -6.67 -5.44
C ARG A 168 -13.30 -6.04 -4.32
N GLN A 169 -13.11 -6.48 -3.08
CA GLN A 169 -13.76 -5.88 -1.91
C GLN A 169 -13.29 -4.44 -1.70
N GLU A 170 -12.01 -4.15 -1.90
CA GLU A 170 -11.48 -2.78 -1.84
C GLU A 170 -12.10 -1.87 -2.91
N LEU A 171 -12.23 -2.35 -4.13
CA LEU A 171 -12.92 -1.60 -5.19
C LEU A 171 -14.38 -1.28 -4.81
N GLU A 172 -15.10 -2.23 -4.21
CA GLU A 172 -16.47 -2.00 -3.75
C GLU A 172 -16.52 -1.09 -2.50
N ARG A 173 -15.52 -1.15 -1.61
CA ARG A 173 -15.40 -0.24 -0.47
C ARG A 173 -15.21 1.22 -0.94
N ILE A 174 -14.28 1.45 -1.87
CA ILE A 174 -14.04 2.78 -2.44
C ILE A 174 -15.32 3.30 -3.10
N LYS A 175 -15.97 2.49 -3.92
CA LYS A 175 -17.23 2.82 -4.56
C LYS A 175 -18.32 3.20 -3.56
N HIS A 176 -18.45 2.44 -2.47
CA HIS A 176 -19.44 2.69 -1.42
C HIS A 176 -19.17 4.01 -0.70
N ASN A 177 -17.91 4.29 -0.36
CA ASN A 177 -17.54 5.55 0.29
C ASN A 177 -17.92 6.76 -0.58
N LEU A 178 -17.57 6.71 -1.87
CA LEU A 178 -17.94 7.78 -2.82
C LEU A 178 -19.46 7.94 -2.99
N ALA A 179 -20.23 6.87 -2.89
CA ALA A 179 -21.68 6.94 -2.93
C ALA A 179 -22.29 7.57 -1.67
N TYR A 180 -21.65 7.35 -0.51
CA TYR A 180 -22.13 7.87 0.79
C TYR A 180 -21.82 9.35 0.96
N ASP A 181 -20.61 9.77 0.57
CA ASP A 181 -20.18 11.19 0.66
C ASP A 181 -21.05 12.10 -0.22
N ASN A 182 -21.60 11.59 -1.32
CA ASN A 182 -22.53 12.34 -2.17
C ASN A 182 -23.96 12.46 -1.61
N ASN A 183 -24.30 11.72 -0.52
CA ASN A 183 -25.61 11.76 0.09
C ASN A 183 -25.69 12.58 1.38
N ILE A 184 -24.57 13.19 1.82
CA ILE A 184 -24.56 14.10 2.96
C ILE A 184 -24.92 15.48 2.44
N VAL A 185 -26.21 15.75 2.34
CA VAL A 185 -26.73 17.11 2.25
C VAL A 185 -26.55 17.74 3.62
N MET A 186 -25.63 18.74 3.73
CA MET A 186 -25.57 19.57 4.93
C MET A 186 -26.88 20.35 5.04
N VAL A 187 -27.63 20.07 6.09
CA VAL A 187 -28.79 20.85 6.55
C VAL A 187 -28.29 21.92 7.52
#